data_54b394757446522ace462664cc6638c7
#
_entry.id   54b394757446522ace462664cc6638c7
#
_cell.length_a   1.000
_cell.length_b   1.000
_cell.length_c   1.000
_cell.angle_alpha   90.00
_cell.angle_beta   90.00
_cell.angle_gamma   90.00
#
_symmetry.space_group_name_H-M   'P 1'
#
loop_
_entity.id
_entity.type
_entity.pdbx_description
1 polymer ?
#
loop_
_entity_poly.entity_id
_entity_poly.type
_entity_poly.pdbx_seq_one_letter_code
_entity_poly.pdbx_strand_id
1 'polypeptide(L)'
;MKQKSGMIGVVYAAILSAIAGYFFRTTQLSGGSSVPLIAFSILMIFVFALAAVSLEKKAAYEAVYRPCGQDLAFSLLGALGLLAGCVLSFRGSIAQMLVNDVSGGCGEMWKLLGQLAGLSLGAGAVLRWKGKKPSAAFSIFVVLFYIAKLFRDFRHWEINPALLDYCFSLFAMIAFMLASYHAGAFSFDRGARRRLAFYSLLGVLFGAVSLAGAQLPELLIYAGSVFWMLACAQQMLKKSG
;
A
#
# COMPACT_ATOMS: atom_id res chain seq x y z
N MET A 1 24.11 -20.35 1.45
CA MET A 1 24.28 -18.95 1.90
C MET A 1 23.98 -17.90 0.82
N LYS A 2 24.35 -18.06 -0.45
CA LYS A 2 24.11 -17.07 -1.53
C LYS A 2 22.65 -16.65 -1.76
N GLN A 3 21.68 -17.53 -1.57
CA GLN A 3 20.26 -17.23 -1.85
C GLN A 3 19.56 -16.39 -0.75
N LYS A 4 20.06 -16.41 0.50
CA LYS A 4 19.58 -15.53 1.58
C LYS A 4 19.96 -14.07 1.33
N SER A 5 21.13 -13.83 0.78
CA SER A 5 21.63 -12.47 0.47
C SER A 5 20.82 -11.81 -0.66
N GLY A 6 20.38 -12.56 -1.66
CA GLY A 6 19.62 -12.01 -2.80
C GLY A 6 18.21 -11.52 -2.44
N MET A 7 17.52 -12.19 -1.52
CA MET A 7 16.15 -11.80 -1.13
C MET A 7 16.10 -10.55 -0.24
N ILE A 8 17.07 -10.39 0.63
CA ILE A 8 17.23 -9.16 1.43
C ILE A 8 17.55 -7.99 0.49
N GLY A 9 18.37 -8.23 -0.55
CA GLY A 9 18.69 -7.23 -1.57
C GLY A 9 17.47 -6.67 -2.30
N VAL A 10 16.43 -7.50 -2.55
CA VAL A 10 15.20 -7.04 -3.22
C VAL A 10 14.41 -6.04 -2.35
N VAL A 11 14.36 -6.24 -1.03
CA VAL A 11 13.70 -5.29 -0.11
C VAL A 11 14.46 -3.96 -0.08
N TYR A 12 15.80 -4.01 0.01
CA TYR A 12 16.60 -2.78 -0.08
C TYR A 12 16.46 -2.10 -1.43
N ALA A 13 16.42 -2.85 -2.53
CA ALA A 13 16.15 -2.30 -3.85
C ALA A 13 14.77 -1.62 -3.92
N ALA A 14 13.75 -2.19 -3.28
CA ALA A 14 12.43 -1.56 -3.20
C ALA A 14 12.45 -0.25 -2.39
N ILE A 15 13.16 -0.20 -1.27
CA ILE A 15 13.31 1.03 -0.48
C ILE A 15 14.09 2.09 -1.28
N LEU A 16 15.19 1.72 -1.90
CA LEU A 16 15.98 2.64 -2.73
C LEU A 16 15.17 3.15 -3.93
N SER A 17 14.41 2.27 -4.57
CA SER A 17 13.54 2.67 -5.68
C SER A 17 12.41 3.59 -5.24
N ALA A 18 11.87 3.40 -4.03
CA ALA A 18 10.86 4.28 -3.44
C ALA A 18 11.43 5.69 -3.22
N ILE A 19 12.63 5.77 -2.65
CA ILE A 19 13.34 7.04 -2.44
C ILE A 19 13.65 7.72 -3.79
N ALA A 20 14.21 7.00 -4.75
CA ALA A 20 14.50 7.54 -6.08
C ALA A 20 13.22 8.00 -6.80
N GLY A 21 12.15 7.21 -6.75
CA GLY A 21 10.86 7.57 -7.34
C GLY A 21 10.27 8.85 -6.72
N TYR A 22 10.37 9.02 -5.41
CA TYR A 22 9.97 10.23 -4.72
C TYR A 22 10.77 11.45 -5.22
N PHE A 23 12.11 11.35 -5.36
CA PHE A 23 12.94 12.43 -5.87
C PHE A 23 12.64 12.77 -7.34
N PHE A 24 12.44 11.78 -8.21
CA PHE A 24 12.05 12.04 -9.59
C PHE A 24 10.69 12.75 -9.67
N ARG A 25 9.75 12.40 -8.78
CA ARG A 25 8.45 13.06 -8.72
C ARG A 25 8.54 14.49 -8.21
N THR A 26 9.32 14.76 -7.19
CA THR A 26 9.54 16.14 -6.70
C THR A 26 10.20 17.00 -7.78
N THR A 27 11.16 16.47 -8.54
CA THR A 27 11.76 17.16 -9.67
C THR A 27 10.74 17.46 -10.78
N GLN A 28 9.84 16.52 -11.08
CA GLN A 28 8.76 16.73 -12.04
C GLN A 28 7.81 17.84 -11.57
N LEU A 29 7.41 17.84 -10.31
CA LEU A 29 6.51 18.85 -9.74
C LEU A 29 7.15 20.26 -9.70
N SER A 30 8.48 20.35 -9.67
CA SER A 30 9.21 21.61 -9.78
C SER A 30 9.42 22.11 -11.23
N GLY A 31 8.72 21.52 -12.21
CA GLY A 31 8.78 21.91 -13.61
C GLY A 31 9.75 21.08 -14.47
N GLY A 32 10.29 19.98 -13.93
CA GLY A 32 11.14 19.06 -14.69
C GLY A 32 10.35 18.15 -15.63
N SER A 33 11.07 17.45 -16.52
CA SER A 33 10.47 16.48 -17.44
C SER A 33 9.91 15.26 -16.68
N SER A 34 8.77 14.74 -17.13
CA SER A 34 8.16 13.49 -16.62
C SER A 34 8.82 12.22 -17.18
N VAL A 35 9.59 12.34 -18.25
CA VAL A 35 10.21 11.20 -18.96
C VAL A 35 11.10 10.34 -18.05
N PRO A 36 12.00 10.90 -17.21
CA PRO A 36 12.84 10.11 -16.32
C PRO A 36 12.02 9.28 -15.31
N LEU A 37 10.95 9.83 -14.75
CA LEU A 37 10.09 9.14 -13.80
C LEU A 37 9.35 7.97 -14.47
N ILE A 38 8.84 8.17 -15.68
CA ILE A 38 8.12 7.13 -16.43
C ILE A 38 9.09 6.00 -16.80
N ALA A 39 10.26 6.34 -17.37
CA ALA A 39 11.29 5.35 -17.74
C ALA A 39 11.75 4.55 -16.51
N PHE A 40 12.02 5.22 -15.40
CA PHE A 40 12.39 4.59 -14.15
C PHE A 40 11.29 3.65 -13.63
N SER A 41 10.02 4.08 -13.67
CA SER A 41 8.89 3.26 -13.23
C SER A 41 8.74 1.99 -14.06
N ILE A 42 8.86 2.09 -15.38
CA ILE A 42 8.81 0.93 -16.29
C ILE A 42 9.94 -0.05 -15.98
N LEU A 43 11.16 0.45 -15.81
CA LEU A 43 12.31 -0.37 -15.46
C LEU A 43 12.08 -1.11 -14.14
N MET A 44 11.59 -0.43 -13.12
CA MET A 44 11.35 -1.03 -11.80
C MET A 44 10.20 -2.04 -11.80
N ILE A 45 9.14 -1.82 -12.57
CA ILE A 45 8.08 -2.82 -12.78
C ILE A 45 8.68 -4.11 -13.33
N PHE A 46 9.55 -4.00 -14.33
CA PHE A 46 10.20 -5.17 -14.94
C PHE A 46 11.11 -5.91 -13.94
N VAL A 47 11.91 -5.17 -13.17
CA VAL A 47 12.79 -5.74 -12.12
C VAL A 47 11.96 -6.46 -11.05
N PHE A 48 10.86 -5.85 -10.59
CA PHE A 48 9.99 -6.47 -9.59
C PHE A 48 9.22 -7.67 -10.14
N ALA A 49 8.85 -7.66 -11.41
CA ALA A 49 8.27 -8.83 -12.07
C ALA A 49 9.25 -10.00 -12.10
N LEU A 50 10.51 -9.77 -12.48
CA LEU A 50 11.56 -10.79 -12.47
C LEU A 50 11.81 -11.32 -11.04
N ALA A 51 11.88 -10.43 -10.04
CA ALA A 51 12.04 -10.82 -8.65
C ALA A 51 10.86 -11.68 -8.16
N ALA A 52 9.64 -11.34 -8.53
CA ALA A 52 8.45 -12.11 -8.16
C ALA A 52 8.40 -13.48 -8.87
N VAL A 53 8.82 -13.57 -10.13
CA VAL A 53 8.85 -14.85 -10.88
C VAL A 53 9.82 -15.84 -10.26
N SER A 54 10.89 -15.38 -9.61
CA SER A 54 11.85 -16.25 -8.91
C SER A 54 11.28 -16.93 -7.65
N LEU A 55 10.12 -16.46 -7.14
CA LEU A 55 9.46 -17.04 -5.97
C LEU A 55 8.57 -18.24 -6.35
N GLU A 56 8.24 -19.08 -5.36
CA GLU A 56 7.27 -20.16 -5.53
C GLU A 56 5.86 -19.63 -5.80
N LYS A 57 5.09 -20.29 -6.66
CA LYS A 57 3.75 -19.83 -7.06
C LYS A 57 2.77 -19.81 -5.88
N LYS A 58 2.78 -20.89 -5.06
CA LYS A 58 1.89 -21.08 -3.93
C LYS A 58 2.71 -21.36 -2.68
N ALA A 59 2.24 -20.90 -1.53
CA ALA A 59 2.82 -21.26 -0.25
C ALA A 59 1.70 -21.33 0.81
N ALA A 60 1.83 -22.25 1.76
CA ALA A 60 0.94 -22.34 2.90
C ALA A 60 1.15 -21.13 3.82
N TYR A 61 0.09 -20.77 4.58
CA TYR A 61 0.14 -19.63 5.50
C TYR A 61 1.33 -19.72 6.47
N GLU A 62 1.51 -20.87 7.13
CA GLU A 62 2.56 -21.10 8.13
C GLU A 62 3.98 -21.03 7.58
N ALA A 63 4.16 -21.37 6.29
CA ALA A 63 5.45 -21.30 5.63
C ALA A 63 5.90 -19.86 5.37
N VAL A 64 4.96 -18.93 5.26
CA VAL A 64 5.22 -17.53 4.89
C VAL A 64 5.17 -16.61 6.10
N TYR A 65 4.14 -16.74 6.93
CA TYR A 65 3.91 -15.86 8.06
C TYR A 65 4.55 -16.43 9.33
N ARG A 66 5.81 -16.06 9.57
CA ARG A 66 6.49 -16.34 10.84
C ARG A 66 6.46 -15.11 11.74
N PRO A 67 6.20 -15.27 13.04
CA PRO A 67 6.21 -14.14 13.97
C PRO A 67 7.58 -13.46 13.96
N CYS A 68 7.62 -12.20 13.55
CA CYS A 68 8.83 -11.38 13.53
C CYS A 68 8.49 -9.97 14.03
N GLY A 69 9.30 -9.46 14.96
CA GLY A 69 9.06 -8.14 15.54
C GLY A 69 9.15 -6.98 14.54
N GLN A 70 10.01 -7.08 13.53
CA GLN A 70 10.14 -6.07 12.47
C GLN A 70 8.88 -6.00 11.62
N ASP A 71 8.32 -7.15 11.22
CA ASP A 71 7.11 -7.22 10.41
C ASP A 71 5.90 -6.67 11.19
N LEU A 72 5.86 -6.91 12.52
CA LEU A 72 4.87 -6.32 13.41
C LEU A 72 5.00 -4.79 13.43
N ALA A 73 6.21 -4.27 13.64
CA ALA A 73 6.45 -2.84 13.72
C ALA A 73 6.02 -2.12 12.44
N PHE A 74 6.42 -2.60 11.26
CA PHE A 74 6.01 -2.02 9.98
C PHE A 74 4.49 -2.13 9.75
N SER A 75 3.88 -3.25 10.11
CA SER A 75 2.43 -3.42 9.97
C SER A 75 1.65 -2.50 10.92
N LEU A 76 2.11 -2.29 12.15
CA LEU A 76 1.50 -1.36 13.10
C LEU A 76 1.69 0.09 12.68
N LEU A 77 2.89 0.49 12.22
CA LEU A 77 3.12 1.81 11.64
C LEU A 77 2.20 2.06 10.45
N GLY A 78 2.02 1.04 9.59
CA GLY A 78 1.08 1.08 8.49
C GLY A 78 -0.36 1.32 8.94
N ALA A 79 -0.82 0.56 9.93
CA ALA A 79 -2.16 0.68 10.49
C ALA A 79 -2.38 2.06 11.14
N LEU A 80 -1.41 2.55 11.91
CA LEU A 80 -1.48 3.86 12.56
C LEU A 80 -1.48 5.01 11.56
N GLY A 81 -0.63 4.94 10.51
CA GLY A 81 -0.61 5.96 9.45
C GLY A 81 -1.94 6.04 8.72
N LEU A 82 -2.52 4.90 8.37
CA LEU A 82 -3.82 4.83 7.70
C LEU A 82 -4.95 5.36 8.60
N LEU A 83 -4.98 4.98 9.89
CA LEU A 83 -5.93 5.50 10.86
C LEU A 83 -5.80 7.01 11.03
N ALA A 84 -4.59 7.51 11.26
CA ALA A 84 -4.34 8.92 11.47
C ALA A 84 -4.75 9.76 10.24
N GLY A 85 -4.41 9.31 9.03
CA GLY A 85 -4.79 9.98 7.80
C GLY A 85 -6.31 10.03 7.60
N CYS A 86 -7.03 8.94 7.88
CA CYS A 86 -8.48 8.90 7.78
C CYS A 86 -9.17 9.76 8.86
N VAL A 87 -8.65 9.77 10.09
CA VAL A 87 -9.18 10.61 11.18
C VAL A 87 -8.97 12.10 10.87
N LEU A 88 -7.79 12.49 10.38
CA LEU A 88 -7.54 13.87 9.99
C LEU A 88 -8.43 14.32 8.82
N SER A 89 -8.61 13.45 7.81
CA SER A 89 -9.55 13.70 6.72
C SER A 89 -10.99 13.88 7.22
N PHE A 90 -11.40 13.08 8.21
CA PHE A 90 -12.74 13.17 8.80
C PHE A 90 -12.95 14.47 9.57
N ARG A 91 -11.96 14.88 10.38
CA ARG A 91 -12.00 16.16 11.09
C ARG A 91 -12.12 17.35 10.16
N GLY A 92 -11.37 17.36 9.06
CA GLY A 92 -11.45 18.41 8.05
C GLY A 92 -12.85 18.53 7.44
N SER A 93 -13.52 17.41 7.16
CA SER A 93 -14.89 17.44 6.63
C SER A 93 -15.93 17.91 7.64
N ILE A 94 -15.83 17.51 8.90
CA ILE A 94 -16.74 18.02 9.94
C ILE A 94 -16.61 19.55 10.05
N ALA A 95 -15.39 20.08 10.04
CA ALA A 95 -15.17 21.51 10.07
C ALA A 95 -15.81 22.22 8.86
N GLN A 96 -15.71 21.64 7.66
CA GLN A 96 -16.35 22.18 6.46
C GLN A 96 -17.88 22.08 6.49
N MET A 97 -18.44 20.98 7.03
CA MET A 97 -19.89 20.82 7.20
C MET A 97 -20.48 21.85 8.15
N LEU A 98 -19.79 22.15 9.25
CA LEU A 98 -20.21 23.17 10.22
C LEU A 98 -20.20 24.58 9.64
N VAL A 99 -19.34 24.84 8.65
CA VAL A 99 -19.23 26.17 8.02
C VAL A 99 -20.19 26.32 6.83
N ASN A 100 -20.44 25.27 6.04
CA ASN A 100 -21.10 25.36 4.74
C ASN A 100 -22.50 24.74 4.67
N ASP A 101 -23.04 24.21 5.76
CA ASP A 101 -24.40 23.62 5.85
C ASP A 101 -24.75 22.60 4.73
N VAL A 102 -23.74 21.89 4.19
CA VAL A 102 -23.88 20.98 3.06
C VAL A 102 -24.06 19.54 3.56
N SER A 103 -25.20 18.97 3.23
CA SER A 103 -25.58 17.58 3.48
C SER A 103 -24.73 16.59 2.65
N GLY A 104 -23.54 16.24 3.12
CA GLY A 104 -22.56 15.37 2.45
C GLY A 104 -22.54 13.92 2.93
N GLY A 105 -23.71 13.29 3.16
CA GLY A 105 -23.78 11.98 3.81
C GLY A 105 -23.09 10.81 3.09
N CYS A 106 -23.10 10.76 1.76
CA CYS A 106 -22.57 9.62 1.02
C CYS A 106 -21.06 9.75 0.71
N GLY A 107 -20.52 10.97 0.65
CA GLY A 107 -19.11 11.24 0.35
C GLY A 107 -18.13 10.88 1.48
N GLU A 108 -18.62 10.64 2.68
CA GLU A 108 -17.82 10.42 3.90
C GLU A 108 -17.58 8.93 4.23
N MET A 109 -18.33 8.02 3.59
CA MET A 109 -18.26 6.57 3.89
C MET A 109 -16.87 5.97 3.72
N TRP A 110 -16.08 6.46 2.75
CA TRP A 110 -14.72 5.97 2.54
C TRP A 110 -13.80 6.23 3.75
N LYS A 111 -14.04 7.32 4.51
CA LYS A 111 -13.25 7.66 5.70
C LYS A 111 -13.54 6.71 6.85
N LEU A 112 -14.82 6.33 7.02
CA LEU A 112 -15.23 5.31 7.99
C LEU A 112 -14.65 3.94 7.62
N LEU A 113 -14.72 3.57 6.33
CA LEU A 113 -14.09 2.36 5.84
C LEU A 113 -12.58 2.37 6.07
N GLY A 114 -11.92 3.53 5.93
CA GLY A 114 -10.50 3.68 6.21
C GLY A 114 -10.14 3.48 7.68
N GLN A 115 -10.98 3.95 8.60
CA GLN A 115 -10.77 3.68 10.03
C GLN A 115 -10.92 2.18 10.34
N LEU A 116 -11.98 1.54 9.80
CA LEU A 116 -12.16 0.09 9.92
C LEU A 116 -11.01 -0.70 9.30
N ALA A 117 -10.50 -0.25 8.14
CA ALA A 117 -9.35 -0.86 7.48
C ALA A 117 -8.07 -0.75 8.33
N GLY A 118 -7.80 0.43 8.90
CA GLY A 118 -6.66 0.62 9.79
C GLY A 118 -6.72 -0.25 11.04
N LEU A 119 -7.89 -0.30 11.69
CA LEU A 119 -8.12 -1.20 12.84
C LEU A 119 -7.94 -2.67 12.45
N SER A 120 -8.46 -3.07 11.29
CA SER A 120 -8.33 -4.42 10.75
C SER A 120 -6.87 -4.80 10.48
N LEU A 121 -6.09 -3.88 9.92
CA LEU A 121 -4.65 -4.10 9.70
C LEU A 121 -3.90 -4.27 11.03
N GLY A 122 -4.16 -3.42 12.01
CA GLY A 122 -3.56 -3.50 13.34
C GLY A 122 -3.92 -4.81 14.04
N ALA A 123 -5.20 -5.17 14.07
CA ALA A 123 -5.66 -6.43 14.65
C ALA A 123 -5.06 -7.65 13.95
N GLY A 124 -5.02 -7.63 12.61
CA GLY A 124 -4.41 -8.69 11.80
C GLY A 124 -2.90 -8.83 12.05
N ALA A 125 -2.19 -7.72 12.27
CA ALA A 125 -0.76 -7.72 12.60
C ALA A 125 -0.51 -8.37 13.96
N VAL A 126 -1.30 -7.99 14.97
CA VAL A 126 -1.20 -8.57 16.34
C VAL A 126 -1.54 -10.06 16.35
N LEU A 127 -2.58 -10.48 15.61
CA LEU A 127 -2.93 -11.91 15.50
C LEU A 127 -1.81 -12.71 14.84
N ARG A 128 -1.20 -12.21 13.77
CA ARG A 128 -0.05 -12.84 13.10
C ARG A 128 1.16 -12.95 14.04
N TRP A 129 1.43 -11.91 14.82
CA TRP A 129 2.50 -11.95 15.81
C TRP A 129 2.27 -12.99 16.89
N LYS A 130 1.02 -13.19 17.31
CA LYS A 130 0.63 -14.27 18.25
C LYS A 130 0.59 -15.67 17.60
N GLY A 131 1.03 -15.82 16.35
CA GLY A 131 0.98 -17.09 15.59
C GLY A 131 -0.42 -17.54 15.21
N LYS A 132 -1.44 -16.69 15.36
CA LYS A 132 -2.81 -17.00 14.97
C LYS A 132 -3.08 -16.56 13.55
N LYS A 133 -3.81 -17.36 12.79
CA LYS A 133 -4.24 -17.05 11.42
C LYS A 133 -5.36 -16.00 11.48
N PRO A 134 -5.15 -14.79 10.89
CA PRO A 134 -6.20 -13.78 10.87
C PRO A 134 -7.35 -14.18 9.96
N SER A 135 -8.57 -13.76 10.28
CA SER A 135 -9.72 -13.95 9.41
C SER A 135 -9.57 -13.15 8.11
N ALA A 136 -10.08 -13.69 7.01
CA ALA A 136 -10.14 -12.99 5.72
C ALA A 136 -10.94 -11.68 5.80
N ALA A 137 -11.87 -11.56 6.73
CA ALA A 137 -12.67 -10.35 6.95
C ALA A 137 -11.79 -9.10 7.16
N PHE A 138 -10.65 -9.23 7.85
CA PHE A 138 -9.72 -8.10 8.03
C PHE A 138 -9.18 -7.57 6.70
N SER A 139 -8.88 -8.44 5.76
CA SER A 139 -8.41 -8.02 4.42
C SER A 139 -9.53 -7.45 3.57
N ILE A 140 -10.77 -7.89 3.74
CA ILE A 140 -11.93 -7.37 3.01
C ILE A 140 -12.15 -5.89 3.32
N PHE A 141 -12.11 -5.47 4.58
CA PHE A 141 -12.24 -4.04 4.94
C PHE A 141 -11.17 -3.17 4.29
N VAL A 142 -9.94 -3.68 4.20
CA VAL A 142 -8.83 -2.97 3.55
C VAL A 142 -9.06 -2.85 2.04
N VAL A 143 -9.51 -3.92 1.39
CA VAL A 143 -9.85 -3.90 -0.05
C VAL A 143 -10.99 -2.91 -0.32
N LEU A 144 -12.08 -2.98 0.47
CA LEU A 144 -13.22 -2.08 0.32
C LEU A 144 -12.83 -0.61 0.52
N PHE A 145 -11.94 -0.32 1.47
CA PHE A 145 -11.41 1.02 1.65
C PHE A 145 -10.69 1.54 0.39
N TYR A 146 -9.78 0.75 -0.19
CA TYR A 146 -9.06 1.19 -1.39
C TYR A 146 -9.99 1.33 -2.60
N ILE A 147 -10.99 0.46 -2.73
CA ILE A 147 -12.02 0.59 -3.77
C ILE A 147 -12.79 1.90 -3.58
N ALA A 148 -13.30 2.17 -2.39
CA ALA A 148 -14.07 3.38 -2.12
C ALA A 148 -13.26 4.66 -2.33
N LYS A 149 -11.98 4.65 -1.87
CA LYS A 149 -11.05 5.76 -2.09
C LYS A 149 -10.75 5.96 -3.58
N LEU A 150 -10.52 4.88 -4.33
CA LEU A 150 -10.27 4.93 -5.77
C LEU A 150 -11.45 5.56 -6.53
N PHE A 151 -12.68 5.15 -6.23
CA PHE A 151 -13.88 5.74 -6.85
C PHE A 151 -14.04 7.23 -6.53
N ARG A 152 -13.78 7.62 -5.27
CA ARG A 152 -13.82 9.02 -4.86
C ARG A 152 -12.78 9.85 -5.63
N ASP A 153 -11.56 9.38 -5.64
CA ASP A 153 -10.45 10.11 -6.25
C ASP A 153 -10.62 10.17 -7.77
N PHE A 154 -11.10 9.09 -8.41
CA PHE A 154 -11.41 9.07 -9.84
C PHE A 154 -12.45 10.14 -10.23
N ARG A 155 -13.54 10.27 -9.48
CA ARG A 155 -14.54 11.30 -9.70
C ARG A 155 -13.98 12.73 -9.57
N HIS A 156 -12.99 12.91 -8.71
CA HIS A 156 -12.31 14.20 -8.55
C HIS A 156 -11.33 14.49 -9.69
N TRP A 157 -10.67 13.46 -10.22
CA TRP A 157 -9.72 13.60 -11.33
C TRP A 157 -10.37 13.79 -12.68
N GLU A 158 -11.59 13.27 -12.90
CA GLU A 158 -12.33 13.41 -14.15
C GLU A 158 -12.58 14.87 -14.54
N ILE A 159 -12.60 15.76 -13.56
CA ILE A 159 -12.82 17.19 -13.74
C ILE A 159 -11.51 17.95 -14.08
N ASN A 160 -10.34 17.33 -13.86
CA ASN A 160 -9.04 17.98 -14.02
C ASN A 160 -8.24 17.42 -15.20
N PRO A 161 -7.73 18.27 -16.14
CA PRO A 161 -7.03 17.80 -17.34
C PRO A 161 -5.63 17.24 -17.10
N ALA A 162 -5.07 17.35 -15.90
CA ALA A 162 -3.72 16.88 -15.54
C ALA A 162 -3.69 15.37 -15.24
N LEU A 163 -4.13 14.54 -16.18
CA LEU A 163 -4.28 13.09 -16.01
C LEU A 163 -2.97 12.39 -15.59
N LEU A 164 -1.83 12.87 -16.07
CA LEU A 164 -0.52 12.30 -15.78
C LEU A 164 -0.14 12.41 -14.31
N ASP A 165 -0.61 13.44 -13.62
CA ASP A 165 -0.30 13.68 -12.22
C ASP A 165 -0.99 12.67 -11.30
N TYR A 166 -2.13 12.16 -11.71
CA TYR A 166 -2.93 11.21 -10.93
C TYR A 166 -2.66 9.74 -11.26
N CYS A 167 -2.00 9.44 -12.39
CA CYS A 167 -1.71 8.06 -12.79
C CYS A 167 -0.94 7.28 -11.72
N PHE A 168 0.07 7.90 -11.10
CA PHE A 168 0.88 7.23 -10.08
C PHE A 168 0.07 6.91 -8.82
N SER A 169 -0.79 7.82 -8.39
CA SER A 169 -1.70 7.61 -7.26
C SER A 169 -2.72 6.51 -7.54
N LEU A 170 -3.24 6.46 -8.76
CA LEU A 170 -4.12 5.41 -9.24
C LEU A 170 -3.43 4.05 -9.23
N PHE A 171 -2.21 3.96 -9.77
CA PHE A 171 -1.44 2.71 -9.74
C PHE A 171 -1.08 2.28 -8.32
N ALA A 172 -0.78 3.22 -7.42
CA ALA A 172 -0.54 2.93 -6.01
C ALA A 172 -1.78 2.29 -5.36
N MET A 173 -2.96 2.89 -5.54
CA MET A 173 -4.20 2.36 -4.96
C MET A 173 -4.58 0.99 -5.52
N ILE A 174 -4.42 0.78 -6.84
CA ILE A 174 -4.65 -0.53 -7.45
C ILE A 174 -3.68 -1.57 -6.88
N ALA A 175 -2.39 -1.22 -6.73
CA ALA A 175 -1.40 -2.13 -6.16
C ALA A 175 -1.72 -2.46 -4.69
N PHE A 176 -2.12 -1.48 -3.88
CA PHE A 176 -2.54 -1.68 -2.48
C PHE A 176 -3.79 -2.58 -2.39
N MET A 177 -4.79 -2.35 -3.23
CA MET A 177 -6.00 -3.15 -3.29
C MET A 177 -5.69 -4.61 -3.65
N LEU A 178 -4.91 -4.84 -4.72
CA LEU A 178 -4.56 -6.18 -5.18
C LEU A 178 -3.66 -6.91 -4.18
N ALA A 179 -2.71 -6.22 -3.54
CA ALA A 179 -1.90 -6.80 -2.48
C ALA A 179 -2.77 -7.20 -1.28
N SER A 180 -3.71 -6.36 -0.87
CA SER A 180 -4.65 -6.65 0.23
C SER A 180 -5.52 -7.87 -0.08
N TYR A 181 -6.04 -7.95 -1.30
CA TYR A 181 -6.82 -9.10 -1.77
C TYR A 181 -6.00 -10.40 -1.71
N HIS A 182 -4.76 -10.37 -2.24
CA HIS A 182 -3.90 -11.55 -2.19
C HIS A 182 -3.42 -11.89 -0.78
N ALA A 183 -3.25 -10.90 0.10
CA ALA A 183 -2.98 -11.15 1.52
C ALA A 183 -4.15 -11.87 2.21
N GLY A 184 -5.39 -11.50 1.89
CA GLY A 184 -6.59 -12.16 2.38
C GLY A 184 -6.71 -13.62 1.90
N ALA A 185 -6.25 -13.93 0.68
CA ALA A 185 -6.29 -15.28 0.14
C ALA A 185 -5.45 -16.29 0.95
N PHE A 186 -4.42 -15.82 1.67
CA PHE A 186 -3.66 -16.68 2.59
C PHE A 186 -4.47 -17.18 3.78
N SER A 187 -5.53 -16.46 4.18
CA SER A 187 -6.43 -16.94 5.24
C SER A 187 -7.15 -18.23 4.85
N PHE A 188 -7.28 -18.52 3.55
CA PHE A 188 -7.87 -19.73 3.00
C PHE A 188 -6.84 -20.76 2.49
N ASP A 189 -5.54 -20.58 2.80
CA ASP A 189 -4.41 -21.38 2.27
C ASP A 189 -4.33 -21.43 0.74
N ARG A 190 -4.95 -20.48 0.07
CA ARG A 190 -4.91 -20.29 -1.39
C ARG A 190 -4.03 -19.12 -1.82
N GLY A 191 -3.10 -18.71 -0.96
CA GLY A 191 -2.26 -17.56 -1.17
C GLY A 191 -1.29 -17.73 -2.36
N ALA A 192 -1.26 -16.72 -3.24
CA ALA A 192 -0.33 -16.65 -4.35
C ALA A 192 0.87 -15.76 -3.95
N ARG A 193 1.95 -16.40 -3.45
CA ARG A 193 3.15 -15.72 -2.96
C ARG A 193 3.75 -14.75 -3.96
N ARG A 194 3.88 -15.18 -5.24
CA ARG A 194 4.39 -14.33 -6.33
C ARG A 194 3.59 -13.06 -6.53
N ARG A 195 2.25 -13.20 -6.57
CA ARG A 195 1.36 -12.06 -6.82
C ARG A 195 1.40 -11.07 -5.66
N LEU A 196 1.34 -11.57 -4.42
CA LEU A 196 1.42 -10.70 -3.25
C LEU A 196 2.75 -9.95 -3.20
N ALA A 197 3.89 -10.64 -3.44
CA ALA A 197 5.20 -10.01 -3.48
C ALA A 197 5.27 -8.93 -4.57
N PHE A 198 4.80 -9.22 -5.79
CA PHE A 198 4.80 -8.28 -6.90
C PHE A 198 3.98 -7.03 -6.59
N TYR A 199 2.71 -7.20 -6.19
CA TYR A 199 1.85 -6.05 -5.89
C TYR A 199 2.32 -5.26 -4.66
N SER A 200 2.91 -5.91 -3.67
CA SER A 200 3.50 -5.21 -2.52
C SER A 200 4.70 -4.35 -2.93
N LEU A 201 5.59 -4.86 -3.79
CA LEU A 201 6.73 -4.09 -4.30
C LEU A 201 6.29 -2.91 -5.16
N LEU A 202 5.28 -3.10 -6.04
CA LEU A 202 4.67 -2.01 -6.81
C LEU A 202 4.00 -0.99 -5.90
N GLY A 203 3.31 -1.44 -4.86
CA GLY A 203 2.69 -0.58 -3.86
C GLY A 203 3.72 0.30 -3.15
N VAL A 204 4.88 -0.24 -2.80
CA VAL A 204 5.98 0.54 -2.20
C VAL A 204 6.48 1.61 -3.17
N LEU A 205 6.72 1.26 -4.44
CA LEU A 205 7.22 2.21 -5.45
C LEU A 205 6.21 3.33 -5.71
N PHE A 206 5.01 2.98 -6.15
CA PHE A 206 4.02 3.96 -6.54
C PHE A 206 3.44 4.73 -5.35
N GLY A 207 3.33 4.08 -4.19
CA GLY A 207 2.95 4.75 -2.95
C GLY A 207 3.95 5.82 -2.56
N ALA A 208 5.25 5.55 -2.67
CA ALA A 208 6.29 6.54 -2.38
C ALA A 208 6.29 7.70 -3.38
N VAL A 209 6.09 7.42 -4.67
CA VAL A 209 5.93 8.47 -5.70
C VAL A 209 4.72 9.36 -5.39
N SER A 210 3.63 8.77 -4.88
CA SER A 210 2.40 9.49 -4.56
C SER A 210 2.50 10.34 -3.27
N LEU A 211 3.53 10.13 -2.43
CA LEU A 211 3.80 11.00 -1.28
C LEU A 211 4.22 12.40 -1.71
N ALA A 212 4.87 12.55 -2.87
CA ALA A 212 5.30 13.83 -3.37
C ALA A 212 4.10 14.68 -3.80
N GLY A 213 3.92 15.82 -3.16
CA GLY A 213 2.80 16.74 -3.42
C GLY A 213 1.48 16.38 -2.73
N ALA A 214 1.43 15.29 -1.96
CA ALA A 214 0.24 14.91 -1.19
C ALA A 214 0.01 15.86 0.01
N GLN A 215 -1.25 16.17 0.28
CA GLN A 215 -1.64 16.89 1.50
C GLN A 215 -1.47 16.00 2.74
N LEU A 216 -1.32 16.60 3.92
CA LEU A 216 -1.01 15.88 5.16
C LEU A 216 -1.90 14.63 5.41
N PRO A 217 -3.23 14.67 5.29
CA PRO A 217 -4.05 13.47 5.48
C PRO A 217 -3.77 12.37 4.46
N GLU A 218 -3.59 12.73 3.20
CA GLU A 218 -3.29 11.78 2.12
C GLU A 218 -1.87 11.22 2.24
N LEU A 219 -0.92 12.08 2.63
CA LEU A 219 0.45 11.68 2.91
C LEU A 219 0.50 10.58 3.97
N LEU A 220 -0.27 10.71 5.06
CA LEU A 220 -0.34 9.69 6.10
C LEU A 220 -0.98 8.39 5.61
N ILE A 221 -2.01 8.46 4.77
CA ILE A 221 -2.63 7.28 4.16
C ILE A 221 -1.63 6.55 3.25
N TYR A 222 -0.95 7.26 2.36
CA TYR A 222 0.06 6.65 1.47
C TYR A 222 1.26 6.12 2.25
N ALA A 223 1.80 6.89 3.19
CA ALA A 223 2.93 6.44 4.02
C ALA A 223 2.56 5.19 4.82
N GLY A 224 1.40 5.19 5.48
CA GLY A 224 0.90 4.02 6.20
C GLY A 224 0.75 2.80 5.29
N SER A 225 0.18 3.00 4.10
CA SER A 225 0.05 1.93 3.10
C SER A 225 1.40 1.39 2.64
N VAL A 226 2.39 2.26 2.40
CA VAL A 226 3.77 1.87 2.02
C VAL A 226 4.42 1.04 3.12
N PHE A 227 4.33 1.43 4.40
CA PHE A 227 4.88 0.65 5.52
C PHE A 227 4.24 -0.74 5.60
N TRP A 228 2.93 -0.83 5.42
CA TRP A 228 2.26 -2.12 5.41
C TRP A 228 2.67 -2.97 4.20
N MET A 229 2.83 -2.38 3.00
CA MET A 229 3.33 -3.09 1.82
C MET A 229 4.77 -3.58 2.02
N LEU A 230 5.63 -2.80 2.67
CA LEU A 230 6.98 -3.24 3.05
C LEU A 230 6.94 -4.46 3.96
N ALA A 231 6.05 -4.48 4.97
CA ALA A 231 5.86 -5.66 5.82
C ALA A 231 5.44 -6.89 5.01
N CYS A 232 4.47 -6.73 4.09
CA CYS A 232 4.03 -7.81 3.21
C CYS A 232 5.15 -8.29 2.28
N ALA A 233 5.91 -7.39 1.66
CA ALA A 233 7.02 -7.72 0.79
C ALA A 233 8.12 -8.48 1.55
N GLN A 234 8.47 -8.03 2.77
CA GLN A 234 9.47 -8.71 3.61
C GLN A 234 9.04 -10.14 3.95
N GLN A 235 7.77 -10.34 4.32
CA GLN A 235 7.24 -11.66 4.65
C GLN A 235 7.30 -12.61 3.45
N MET A 236 6.93 -12.12 2.26
CA MET A 236 6.93 -12.93 1.03
C MET A 236 8.34 -13.25 0.53
N LEU A 237 9.29 -12.35 0.76
CA LEU A 237 10.68 -12.52 0.32
C LEU A 237 11.53 -13.31 1.32
N LYS A 238 11.10 -13.47 2.59
CA LYS A 238 11.74 -14.40 3.54
C LYS A 238 11.63 -15.84 3.01
N LYS A 239 12.75 -16.57 3.00
CA LYS A 239 12.76 -17.98 2.62
C LYS A 239 12.01 -18.78 3.68
N SER A 240 11.06 -19.63 3.25
CA SER A 240 10.56 -20.72 4.07
C SER A 240 11.73 -21.68 4.31
N GLY A 241 12.36 -21.59 5.45
CA GLY A 241 13.38 -22.53 5.89
C GLY A 241 12.74 -23.66 6.66
#